data_8f22bf85a492b50ad9436e6d8f3c2969
#
_entry.id   8f22bf85a492b50ad9436e6d8f3c2969
#
_cell.length_a   1.000
_cell.length_b   1.000
_cell.length_c   1.000
_cell.angle_alpha   90.00
_cell.angle_beta   90.00
_cell.angle_gamma   90.00
#
_symmetry.space_group_name_H-M   'P 1'
#
loop_
_entity.id
_entity.type
_entity.pdbx_description
1 polymer ?
#
loop_
_entity_poly.entity_id
_entity_poly.type
_entity_poly.pdbx_seq_one_letter_code
_entity_poly.pdbx_strand_id
1 'polypeptide(L)'
;MRRIIGIGETILDVLFKNNQPTAAVPGGSVFNGLVSLGRAGANVHFISEVGGDHVGKIILNFMKENGINTDSIVVYSDRKSPVSLAFLNEKNDAHYSFYKDYPNLRLDVDMPEITGEDIVMFGSYYAVTPQLREKVKELLD
;
A
#
# COMPACT_ATOMS: atom_id res chain seq x y z
N MET A 1 10.24 12.62 17.57
CA MET A 1 10.68 12.03 16.28
C MET A 1 9.65 12.45 15.25
N ARG A 2 10.08 12.99 14.12
CA ARG A 2 9.17 13.41 13.04
C ARG A 2 8.35 12.21 12.57
N ARG A 3 7.09 12.44 12.32
CA ARG A 3 6.21 11.43 11.75
C ARG A 3 6.38 11.43 10.22
N ILE A 4 6.46 10.25 9.63
CA ILE A 4 6.49 10.06 8.18
C ILE A 4 5.15 9.45 7.79
N ILE A 5 4.39 10.16 6.98
CA ILE A 5 3.05 9.77 6.55
C ILE A 5 3.12 9.39 5.07
N GLY A 6 2.88 8.15 4.74
CA GLY A 6 2.77 7.68 3.36
C GLY A 6 1.32 7.69 2.89
N ILE A 7 1.10 7.99 1.62
CA ILE A 7 -0.19 7.86 0.93
C ILE A 7 0.04 7.02 -0.31
N GLY A 8 -0.57 5.86 -0.40
CA GLY A 8 -0.35 4.96 -1.54
C GLY A 8 -1.21 3.71 -1.50
N GLU A 9 -1.06 2.88 -2.52
CA GLU A 9 -1.73 1.58 -2.58
C GLU A 9 -0.87 0.49 -1.97
N THR A 10 -1.55 -0.60 -1.64
CA THR A 10 -0.93 -1.88 -1.30
C THR A 10 -1.41 -2.96 -2.24
N ILE A 11 -0.60 -3.96 -2.45
CA ILE A 11 -0.91 -5.11 -3.29
C ILE A 11 -0.18 -6.34 -2.75
N LEU A 12 -0.77 -7.52 -2.86
CA LEU A 12 -0.04 -8.75 -2.63
C LEU A 12 0.51 -9.26 -3.95
N ASP A 13 1.83 -9.25 -4.09
CA ASP A 13 2.52 -9.80 -5.26
C ASP A 13 2.79 -11.29 -5.07
N VAL A 14 2.19 -12.13 -5.91
CA VAL A 14 2.44 -13.58 -5.96
C VAL A 14 3.45 -13.86 -7.08
N LEU A 15 4.63 -14.32 -6.69
CA LEU A 15 5.73 -14.55 -7.61
C LEU A 15 5.67 -15.97 -8.17
N PHE A 16 5.81 -16.09 -9.48
CA PHE A 16 5.87 -17.35 -10.22
C PHE A 16 7.21 -17.52 -10.91
N LYS A 17 7.78 -18.71 -10.81
CA LYS A 17 8.94 -19.14 -11.59
C LYS A 17 8.61 -20.48 -12.24
N ASN A 18 8.85 -20.62 -13.54
CA ASN A 18 8.50 -21.82 -14.30
C ASN A 18 7.03 -22.25 -14.08
N ASN A 19 6.11 -21.29 -14.11
CA ASN A 19 4.67 -21.47 -13.87
C ASN A 19 4.29 -22.06 -12.49
N GLN A 20 5.20 -21.98 -11.52
CA GLN A 20 4.95 -22.41 -10.14
C GLN A 20 5.05 -21.21 -9.19
N PRO A 21 4.11 -21.06 -8.23
CA PRO A 21 4.22 -20.03 -7.21
C PRO A 21 5.42 -20.30 -6.31
N THR A 22 6.23 -19.27 -6.07
CA THR A 22 7.44 -19.37 -5.25
C THR A 22 7.40 -18.53 -3.98
N ALA A 23 6.65 -17.41 -4.01
CA ALA A 23 6.52 -16.50 -2.88
C ALA A 23 5.25 -15.65 -3.01
N ALA A 24 4.82 -15.06 -1.91
CA ALA A 24 3.82 -14.01 -1.89
C ALA A 24 4.32 -12.90 -0.96
N VAL A 25 4.44 -11.68 -1.47
CA VAL A 25 5.04 -10.54 -0.75
C VAL A 25 4.14 -9.32 -0.89
N PRO A 26 3.73 -8.67 0.23
CA PRO A 26 3.09 -7.37 0.15
C PRO A 26 4.00 -6.32 -0.48
N GLY A 27 3.45 -5.47 -1.34
CA GLY A 27 4.18 -4.46 -2.08
C GLY A 27 3.35 -3.21 -2.37
N GLY A 28 3.93 -2.33 -3.16
CA GLY A 28 3.45 -1.01 -3.55
C GLY A 28 4.60 -0.02 -3.52
N SER A 29 4.63 0.99 -4.39
CA SER A 29 5.79 1.87 -4.51
C SER A 29 6.07 2.66 -3.23
N VAL A 30 5.08 3.38 -2.70
CA VAL A 30 5.19 4.11 -1.42
C VAL A 30 5.34 3.13 -0.27
N PHE A 31 4.56 2.05 -0.27
CA PHE A 31 4.59 0.99 0.73
C PHE A 31 6.02 0.44 0.96
N ASN A 32 6.74 0.12 -0.10
CA ASN A 32 8.11 -0.42 0.01
C ASN A 32 9.08 0.57 0.69
N GLY A 33 8.94 1.87 0.40
CA GLY A 33 9.68 2.91 1.08
C GLY A 33 9.36 2.97 2.59
N LEU A 34 8.06 2.90 2.93
CA LEU A 34 7.62 2.91 4.33
C LEU A 34 8.11 1.67 5.11
N VAL A 35 8.11 0.50 4.47
CA VAL A 35 8.66 -0.73 5.08
C VAL A 35 10.14 -0.55 5.42
N SER A 36 10.92 0.02 4.50
CA SER A 36 12.34 0.31 4.74
C SER A 36 12.54 1.29 5.90
N LEU A 37 11.75 2.35 5.95
CA LEU A 37 11.79 3.35 7.03
C LEU A 37 11.34 2.78 8.38
N GLY A 38 10.28 1.98 8.39
CA GLY A 38 9.79 1.32 9.61
C GLY A 38 10.82 0.35 10.19
N ARG A 39 11.47 -0.44 9.35
CA ARG A 39 12.59 -1.32 9.75
C ARG A 39 13.78 -0.54 10.31
N ALA A 40 14.00 0.67 9.84
CA ALA A 40 15.03 1.57 10.36
C ALA A 40 14.63 2.28 11.67
N GLY A 41 13.43 2.02 12.19
CA GLY A 41 12.93 2.58 13.45
C GLY A 41 12.31 3.97 13.32
N ALA A 42 11.97 4.42 12.12
CA ALA A 42 11.27 5.68 11.93
C ALA A 42 9.81 5.59 12.41
N ASN A 43 9.22 6.74 12.79
CA ASN A 43 7.81 6.84 13.13
C ASN A 43 6.95 6.94 11.86
N VAL A 44 6.49 5.79 11.36
CA VAL A 44 5.86 5.65 10.06
C VAL A 44 4.36 5.40 10.19
N HIS A 45 3.57 6.17 9.45
CA HIS A 45 2.12 6.03 9.33
C HIS A 45 1.75 5.82 7.87
N PHE A 46 0.72 5.04 7.60
CA PHE A 46 0.29 4.79 6.23
C PHE A 46 -1.20 5.06 6.05
N ILE A 47 -1.53 5.89 5.08
CA ILE A 47 -2.89 6.17 4.62
C ILE A 47 -3.11 5.33 3.36
N SER A 48 -3.98 4.34 3.45
CA SER A 48 -4.27 3.42 2.36
C SER A 48 -5.59 2.68 2.59
N GLU A 49 -5.85 1.69 1.78
CA GLU A 49 -7.04 0.85 1.89
C GLU A 49 -6.75 -0.60 1.52
N VAL A 50 -7.46 -1.52 2.15
CA VAL A 50 -7.44 -2.97 1.86
C VAL A 50 -8.85 -3.53 1.90
N GLY A 51 -9.05 -4.70 1.31
CA GLY A 51 -10.26 -5.47 1.50
C GLY A 51 -10.28 -6.19 2.85
N GLY A 52 -11.48 -6.49 3.36
CA GLY A 52 -11.71 -7.27 4.57
C GLY A 52 -11.54 -8.79 4.37
N ASP A 53 -10.63 -9.18 3.49
CA ASP A 53 -10.36 -10.56 3.12
C ASP A 53 -9.04 -11.09 3.71
N HIS A 54 -8.69 -12.32 3.37
CA HIS A 54 -7.48 -12.95 3.87
C HIS A 54 -6.21 -12.27 3.37
N VAL A 55 -6.22 -11.77 2.13
CA VAL A 55 -5.11 -11.00 1.56
C VAL A 55 -4.89 -9.70 2.32
N GLY A 56 -5.97 -8.98 2.65
CA GLY A 56 -5.89 -7.77 3.48
C GLY A 56 -5.26 -8.03 4.85
N LYS A 57 -5.58 -9.17 5.48
CA LYS A 57 -4.96 -9.58 6.75
C LYS A 57 -3.46 -9.82 6.61
N ILE A 58 -3.02 -10.46 5.52
CA ILE A 58 -1.59 -10.67 5.23
C ILE A 58 -0.87 -9.33 5.13
N ILE A 59 -1.44 -8.39 4.36
CA ILE A 59 -0.87 -7.06 4.15
C ILE A 59 -0.78 -6.28 5.48
N LEU A 60 -1.87 -6.24 6.27
CA LEU A 60 -1.90 -5.53 7.55
C LEU A 60 -0.91 -6.11 8.57
N ASN A 61 -0.81 -7.44 8.66
CA ASN A 61 0.15 -8.07 9.56
C ASN A 61 1.58 -7.73 9.17
N PHE A 62 1.90 -7.79 7.87
CA PHE A 62 3.21 -7.42 7.37
C PHE A 62 3.57 -5.96 7.68
N MET A 63 2.63 -5.03 7.58
CA MET A 63 2.84 -3.63 7.99
C MET A 63 3.24 -3.54 9.46
N LYS A 64 2.45 -4.15 10.34
CA LYS A 64 2.67 -4.13 11.79
C LYS A 64 4.02 -4.73 12.18
N GLU A 65 4.39 -5.87 11.58
CA GLU A 65 5.68 -6.53 11.79
C GLU A 65 6.87 -5.67 11.34
N ASN A 66 6.65 -4.73 10.42
CA ASN A 66 7.68 -3.82 9.92
C ASN A 66 7.58 -2.39 10.50
N GLY A 67 6.86 -2.21 11.62
CA GLY A 67 6.83 -0.94 12.35
C GLY A 67 6.00 0.16 11.71
N ILE A 68 5.05 -0.18 10.84
CA ILE A 68 4.14 0.78 10.21
C ILE A 68 2.85 0.89 11.04
N ASN A 69 2.50 2.11 11.45
CA ASN A 69 1.20 2.39 12.06
C ASN A 69 0.08 2.25 11.01
N THR A 70 -0.94 1.47 11.33
CA THR A 70 -2.05 1.12 10.44
C THR A 70 -3.38 1.77 10.80
N ASP A 71 -3.40 2.76 11.69
CA ASP A 71 -4.64 3.38 12.18
C ASP A 71 -5.42 4.12 11.07
N SER A 72 -4.71 4.57 10.03
CA SER A 72 -5.29 5.23 8.86
C SER A 72 -5.44 4.30 7.64
N ILE A 73 -5.52 3.00 7.86
CA ILE A 73 -5.85 2.02 6.81
C ILE A 73 -7.34 1.72 6.84
N VAL A 74 -8.03 1.99 5.75
CA VAL A 74 -9.44 1.60 5.60
C VAL A 74 -9.54 0.12 5.25
N VAL A 75 -10.40 -0.61 5.95
CA VAL A 75 -10.69 -2.02 5.66
C VAL A 75 -12.13 -2.11 5.15
N TYR A 76 -12.30 -2.40 3.88
CA TYR A 76 -13.62 -2.51 3.24
C TYR A 76 -14.12 -3.95 3.25
N SER A 77 -15.21 -4.20 3.95
CA SER A 77 -15.84 -5.54 4.02
C SER A 77 -16.45 -6.00 2.69
N ASP A 78 -16.77 -5.05 1.82
CA ASP A 78 -17.49 -5.26 0.55
C ASP A 78 -16.57 -5.36 -0.68
N ARG A 79 -15.24 -5.45 -0.49
CA ARG A 79 -14.29 -5.55 -1.61
C ARG A 79 -13.13 -6.50 -1.32
N LYS A 80 -12.42 -6.84 -2.39
CA LYS A 80 -11.23 -7.68 -2.34
C LYS A 80 -9.96 -6.84 -2.36
N SER A 81 -8.97 -7.29 -1.61
CA SER A 81 -7.64 -6.69 -1.65
C SER A 81 -6.96 -6.94 -3.00
N PRO A 82 -6.17 -5.98 -3.50
CA PRO A 82 -5.45 -6.15 -4.75
C PRO A 82 -4.41 -7.27 -4.70
N VAL A 83 -4.33 -8.04 -5.77
CA VAL A 83 -3.31 -9.08 -5.98
C VAL A 83 -2.69 -8.89 -7.35
N SER A 84 -1.39 -9.08 -7.46
CA SER A 84 -0.70 -9.25 -8.73
C SER A 84 -0.10 -10.63 -8.85
N LEU A 85 -0.02 -11.13 -10.08
CA LEU A 85 0.77 -12.31 -10.41
C LEU A 85 1.99 -11.83 -11.20
N ALA A 86 3.18 -12.08 -10.66
CA ALA A 86 4.45 -11.69 -11.27
C ALA A 86 5.14 -12.94 -11.83
N PHE A 87 5.17 -13.08 -13.13
CA PHE A 87 5.79 -14.20 -13.83
C PHE A 87 7.24 -13.84 -14.16
N LEU A 88 8.17 -14.50 -13.49
CA LEU A 88 9.60 -14.27 -13.66
C LEU A 88 10.17 -15.11 -14.83
N ASN A 89 10.92 -14.46 -15.71
CA ASN A 89 11.68 -15.13 -16.75
C ASN A 89 13.03 -15.68 -16.21
N GLU A 90 13.86 -16.23 -17.06
CA GLU A 90 15.19 -16.76 -16.68
C GLU A 90 16.13 -15.70 -16.12
N LYS A 91 15.95 -14.43 -16.49
CA LYS A 91 16.73 -13.29 -16.00
C LYS A 91 16.13 -12.64 -14.76
N ASN A 92 15.01 -13.20 -14.22
CA ASN A 92 14.20 -12.63 -13.15
C ASN A 92 13.52 -11.29 -13.48
N ASP A 93 13.33 -10.97 -14.76
CA ASP A 93 12.44 -9.88 -15.15
C ASP A 93 11.00 -10.34 -14.98
N ALA A 94 10.16 -9.47 -14.42
CA ALA A 94 8.78 -9.81 -14.10
C ALA A 94 7.80 -9.32 -15.17
N HIS A 95 6.89 -10.19 -15.57
CA HIS A 95 5.68 -9.83 -16.29
C HIS A 95 4.49 -9.89 -15.33
N TYR A 96 3.74 -8.78 -15.19
CA TYR A 96 2.68 -8.64 -14.20
C TYR A 96 1.29 -8.80 -14.79
N SER A 97 0.43 -9.52 -14.08
CA SER A 97 -1.02 -9.50 -14.26
C SER A 97 -1.68 -9.00 -12.98
N PHE A 98 -2.46 -7.91 -13.07
CA PHE A 98 -3.07 -7.27 -11.92
C PHE A 98 -4.53 -7.67 -11.75
N TYR A 99 -4.91 -8.00 -10.53
CA TYR A 99 -6.27 -8.31 -10.12
C TYR A 99 -6.66 -7.30 -9.04
N LYS A 100 -7.31 -6.23 -9.46
CA LYS A 100 -7.69 -5.11 -8.60
C LYS A 100 -9.18 -4.83 -8.74
N ASP A 101 -9.81 -4.49 -7.63
CA ASP A 101 -11.20 -4.10 -7.58
C ASP A 101 -11.36 -2.61 -7.90
N TYR A 102 -11.10 -2.24 -9.16
CA TYR A 102 -11.28 -0.90 -9.70
C TYR A 102 -12.68 -0.76 -10.32
N PRO A 103 -13.27 0.46 -10.35
CA PRO A 103 -12.69 1.78 -10.07
C PRO A 103 -12.98 2.33 -8.65
N ASN A 104 -13.39 1.52 -7.71
CA ASN A 104 -14.02 1.95 -6.45
C ASN A 104 -13.04 2.30 -5.32
N LEU A 105 -11.94 2.97 -5.64
CA LEU A 105 -11.04 3.54 -4.62
C LEU A 105 -11.77 4.67 -3.90
N ARG A 106 -12.00 4.55 -2.60
CA ARG A 106 -12.78 5.50 -1.83
C ARG A 106 -11.94 6.29 -0.82
N LEU A 107 -11.00 5.62 -0.18
CA LEU A 107 -10.17 6.17 0.88
C LEU A 107 -11.01 6.96 1.93
N ASP A 108 -12.12 6.35 2.38
CA ASP A 108 -13.03 6.93 3.36
C ASP A 108 -12.47 6.72 4.77
N VAL A 109 -11.38 7.38 5.05
CA VAL A 109 -10.71 7.39 6.35
C VAL A 109 -10.70 8.81 6.90
N ASP A 110 -10.77 8.92 8.20
CA ASP A 110 -10.48 10.18 8.88
C ASP A 110 -9.00 10.49 8.67
N MET A 111 -8.74 11.51 7.85
CA MET A 111 -7.38 11.91 7.56
C MET A 111 -6.72 12.47 8.81
N PRO A 112 -5.49 12.05 9.14
CA PRO A 112 -4.78 12.60 10.28
C PRO A 112 -4.47 14.08 10.04
N GLU A 113 -4.54 14.89 11.09
CA GLU A 113 -4.02 16.25 11.02
C GLU A 113 -2.52 16.21 10.69
N ILE A 114 -2.14 16.90 9.62
CA ILE A 114 -0.74 17.04 9.19
C ILE A 114 -0.22 18.38 9.71
N THR A 115 0.97 18.37 10.25
CA THR A 115 1.66 19.54 10.80
C THR A 115 2.91 19.85 9.98
N GLY A 116 3.45 21.06 10.11
CA GLY A 116 4.71 21.45 9.45
C GLY A 116 5.93 20.62 9.87
N GLU A 117 5.81 19.78 10.91
CA GLU A 117 6.87 18.89 11.36
C GLU A 117 6.83 17.51 10.68
N ASP A 118 5.71 17.16 10.04
CA ASP A 118 5.53 15.88 9.38
C ASP A 118 6.25 15.86 8.01
N ILE A 119 6.58 14.65 7.57
CA ILE A 119 7.06 14.39 6.22
C ILE A 119 5.99 13.58 5.51
N VAL A 120 5.46 14.09 4.39
CA VAL A 120 4.48 13.37 3.59
C VAL A 120 5.15 12.78 2.37
N MET A 121 4.97 11.47 2.19
CA MET A 121 5.43 10.72 1.03
C MET A 121 4.23 10.15 0.28
N PHE A 122 4.05 10.56 -0.95
CA PHE A 122 2.99 10.05 -1.82
C PHE A 122 3.53 9.80 -3.22
N GLY A 123 2.83 8.99 -3.98
CA GLY A 123 3.25 8.68 -5.33
C GLY A 123 2.48 7.53 -5.93
N SER A 124 2.97 7.02 -7.04
CA SER A 124 2.33 6.06 -7.89
C SER A 124 1.02 6.56 -8.53
N TYR A 125 0.47 5.76 -9.40
CA TYR A 125 -0.81 6.05 -10.06
C TYR A 125 -1.97 6.21 -9.06
N TYR A 126 -1.91 5.52 -7.93
CA TYR A 126 -2.92 5.56 -6.87
C TYR A 126 -3.23 6.98 -6.39
N ALA A 127 -2.20 7.75 -6.02
CA ALA A 127 -2.36 9.09 -5.46
C ALA A 127 -2.87 10.13 -6.47
N VAL A 128 -2.73 9.86 -7.78
CA VAL A 128 -3.13 10.78 -8.85
C VAL A 128 -4.39 10.32 -9.60
N THR A 129 -5.03 9.23 -9.16
CA THR A 129 -6.32 8.83 -9.73
C THR A 129 -7.36 9.91 -9.51
N PRO A 130 -8.32 10.11 -10.43
CA PRO A 130 -9.36 11.13 -10.27
C PRO A 130 -10.14 11.03 -8.95
N GLN A 131 -10.30 9.83 -8.42
CA GLN A 131 -11.03 9.57 -7.19
C GLN A 131 -10.30 10.03 -5.92
N LEU A 132 -8.97 10.05 -5.94
CA LEU A 132 -8.15 10.31 -4.76
C LEU A 132 -7.37 11.62 -4.80
N ARG A 133 -7.03 12.11 -5.98
CA ARG A 133 -6.15 13.29 -6.12
C ARG A 133 -6.66 14.53 -5.38
N GLU A 134 -7.97 14.76 -5.36
CA GLU A 134 -8.53 15.94 -4.66
C GLU A 134 -8.41 15.75 -3.14
N LYS A 135 -8.66 14.53 -2.62
CA LYS A 135 -8.44 14.22 -1.20
C LYS A 135 -6.97 14.37 -0.80
N VAL A 136 -6.05 13.91 -1.64
CA VAL A 136 -4.61 14.06 -1.40
C VAL A 136 -4.21 15.54 -1.43
N LYS A 137 -4.75 16.30 -2.38
CA LYS A 137 -4.52 17.75 -2.47
C LYS A 137 -5.01 18.48 -1.22
N GLU A 138 -6.26 18.22 -0.80
CA GLU A 138 -6.84 18.83 0.41
C GLU A 138 -6.02 18.53 1.68
N LEU A 139 -5.41 17.33 1.74
CA LEU A 139 -4.56 16.94 2.86
C LEU A 139 -3.22 17.71 2.87
N LEU A 140 -2.72 18.12 1.70
CA LEU A 140 -1.42 18.79 1.55
C LEU A 140 -1.51 20.32 1.58
N ASP A 141 -2.70 20.89 1.36
CA ASP A 141 -2.95 22.32 1.42
C ASP A 141 -3.16 22.81 2.88
#